data_87967c88505d8cfbf09e90a426e71839
#
_entry.id   87967c88505d8cfbf09e90a426e71839
#
_cell.length_a   1.000
_cell.length_b   1.000
_cell.length_c   1.000
_cell.angle_alpha   90.00
_cell.angle_beta   90.00
_cell.angle_gamma   90.00
#
_symmetry.space_group_name_H-M   'P 1'
#
loop_
_entity.id
_entity.type
_entity.pdbx_description
1 polymer ?
#
loop_
_entity_poly.entity_id
_entity_poly.type
_entity_poly.pdbx_seq_one_letter_code
_entity_poly.pdbx_strand_id
1 'polypeptide(L)'
;MLFMALACASLAFVACGDDDDENGNSGQQNPPAQQDQTGLVGTWKGHEDGDSYIVTICFNANNTGWDNWGGEKEEFTWYTEGNKLVFVYPEEDHADYDVDEYIYKIAGNQLYLYDFDSQTGEQELENVLTRQ
;
A
#
# COMPACT_ATOMS: atom_id res chain seq x y z
N MET A 1 26.36 7.42 38.94
CA MET A 1 25.25 6.48 38.61
C MET A 1 24.46 7.07 37.49
N LEU A 2 24.66 6.53 36.34
CA LEU A 2 23.98 7.02 35.10
C LEU A 2 22.78 6.12 34.84
N PHE A 3 21.59 6.65 35.08
CA PHE A 3 20.36 5.94 34.70
C PHE A 3 20.11 6.13 33.22
N MET A 4 20.37 5.08 32.47
CA MET A 4 20.06 5.02 31.06
C MET A 4 18.57 4.62 30.92
N ALA A 5 17.72 5.59 30.66
CA ALA A 5 16.31 5.35 30.36
C ALA A 5 16.19 4.77 28.95
N LEU A 6 15.93 3.48 28.88
CA LEU A 6 15.62 2.79 27.64
C LEU A 6 14.20 3.15 27.23
N ALA A 7 14.07 4.10 26.33
CA ALA A 7 12.78 4.40 25.71
C ALA A 7 12.42 3.27 24.76
N CYS A 8 11.54 2.37 25.19
CA CYS A 8 10.89 1.44 24.30
C CYS A 8 9.93 2.22 23.38
N ALA A 9 10.38 2.51 22.19
CA ALA A 9 9.50 2.99 21.14
C ALA A 9 8.58 1.84 20.73
N SER A 10 7.37 1.87 21.21
CA SER A 10 6.31 0.96 20.76
C SER A 10 5.98 1.31 19.32
N LEU A 11 6.53 0.57 18.39
CA LEU A 11 6.13 0.63 17.00
C LEU A 11 4.72 0.06 16.91
N ALA A 12 3.74 0.92 16.81
CA ALA A 12 2.38 0.52 16.50
C ALA A 12 2.37 0.03 15.04
N PHE A 13 2.34 -1.28 14.87
CA PHE A 13 2.15 -1.88 13.57
C PHE A 13 0.70 -1.65 13.16
N VAL A 14 0.49 -0.75 12.21
CA VAL A 14 -0.80 -0.64 11.56
C VAL A 14 -0.85 -1.74 10.51
N ALA A 15 -1.38 -2.89 10.90
CA ALA A 15 -1.78 -3.88 9.93
C ALA A 15 -3.11 -3.43 9.33
N CYS A 16 -3.24 -3.43 8.03
CA CYS A 16 -4.52 -3.28 7.38
C CYS A 16 -5.34 -4.55 7.64
N GLY A 17 -5.96 -4.61 8.79
CA GLY A 17 -6.90 -5.68 9.14
C GLY A 17 -8.30 -5.31 8.73
N ASP A 18 -9.03 -6.28 8.24
CA ASP A 18 -10.47 -6.17 8.15
C ASP A 18 -11.03 -6.10 9.58
N ASP A 19 -11.85 -5.11 9.87
CA ASP A 19 -12.39 -4.85 11.21
C ASP A 19 -13.30 -5.96 11.74
N ASP A 20 -13.56 -6.97 10.95
CA ASP A 20 -14.44 -8.09 11.31
C ASP A 20 -13.77 -9.16 12.15
N ASP A 21 -12.49 -9.06 12.43
CA ASP A 21 -11.80 -10.08 13.18
C ASP A 21 -11.74 -9.72 14.67
N GLU A 22 -12.80 -10.01 15.36
CA GLU A 22 -12.88 -9.91 16.82
C GLU A 22 -12.01 -10.94 17.54
N ASN A 23 -11.55 -11.95 16.84
CA ASN A 23 -10.57 -12.87 17.37
C ASN A 23 -9.18 -12.27 17.15
N GLY A 24 -8.82 -11.41 18.03
CA GLY A 24 -7.45 -11.04 18.19
C GLY A 24 -6.58 -12.26 18.38
N ASN A 25 -6.34 -12.98 17.32
CA ASN A 25 -5.45 -14.11 17.36
C ASN A 25 -4.02 -13.62 17.42
N SER A 26 -3.65 -13.22 18.59
CA SER A 26 -2.31 -12.75 18.92
C SER A 26 -1.24 -13.83 18.75
N GLY A 27 -1.60 -15.01 18.29
CA GLY A 27 -0.69 -16.12 18.11
C GLY A 27 0.06 -16.13 16.78
N GLN A 28 -0.26 -15.25 15.87
CA GLN A 28 0.50 -15.15 14.62
C GLN A 28 1.70 -14.24 14.82
N GLN A 29 2.85 -14.84 14.92
CA GLN A 29 4.09 -14.13 14.80
C GLN A 29 4.27 -13.76 13.34
N ASN A 30 3.92 -12.54 13.00
CA ASN A 30 4.33 -11.98 11.74
C ASN A 30 5.86 -11.90 11.70
N PRO A 31 6.49 -12.24 10.56
CA PRO A 31 7.92 -11.98 10.42
C PRO A 31 8.18 -10.52 10.75
N PRO A 32 9.35 -10.18 11.31
CA PRO A 32 9.65 -8.80 11.66
C PRO A 32 9.39 -7.92 10.44
N ALA A 33 8.45 -7.00 10.60
CA ALA A 33 8.10 -6.06 9.55
C ALA A 33 9.37 -5.39 9.06
N GLN A 34 9.63 -5.49 7.78
CA GLN A 34 10.68 -4.70 7.18
C GLN A 34 10.34 -3.23 7.43
N GLN A 35 11.33 -2.48 7.88
CA GLN A 35 11.15 -1.06 8.07
C GLN A 35 10.64 -0.44 6.77
N ASP A 36 9.48 0.18 6.83
CA ASP A 36 8.90 0.85 5.67
C ASP A 36 9.73 2.06 5.27
N GLN A 37 10.63 1.87 4.32
CA GLN A 37 11.44 2.93 3.76
C GLN A 37 10.72 3.72 2.67
N THR A 38 9.58 3.21 2.20
CA THR A 38 8.83 3.85 1.12
C THR A 38 7.82 4.88 1.61
N GLY A 39 7.37 4.76 2.86
CA GLY A 39 6.26 5.54 3.39
C GLY A 39 4.88 5.10 2.91
N LEU A 40 4.81 3.99 2.16
CA LEU A 40 3.55 3.50 1.56
C LEU A 40 2.68 2.71 2.52
N VAL A 41 3.27 2.04 3.52
CA VAL A 41 2.52 1.18 4.43
C VAL A 41 1.40 1.94 5.14
N GLY A 42 0.20 1.39 5.05
CA GLY A 42 -1.01 2.01 5.59
C GLY A 42 -2.17 1.95 4.61
N THR A 43 -3.24 2.63 4.95
CA THR A 43 -4.44 2.72 4.12
C THR A 43 -4.57 4.11 3.52
N TRP A 44 -4.89 4.15 2.24
CA TRP A 44 -5.02 5.36 1.45
C TRP A 44 -6.37 5.40 0.77
N LYS A 45 -7.04 6.55 0.80
CA LYS A 45 -8.34 6.76 0.15
C LYS A 45 -8.35 8.03 -0.68
N GLY A 46 -9.05 7.96 -1.79
CA GLY A 46 -9.22 9.12 -2.68
C GLY A 46 -10.17 8.81 -3.81
N HIS A 47 -10.11 9.63 -4.83
CA HIS A 47 -10.88 9.47 -6.06
C HIS A 47 -9.93 9.33 -7.23
N GLU A 48 -10.33 8.53 -8.20
CA GLU A 48 -9.70 8.57 -9.51
C GLU A 48 -10.09 9.87 -10.22
N ASP A 49 -9.17 10.43 -11.00
CA ASP A 49 -9.42 11.69 -11.70
C ASP A 49 -10.61 11.56 -12.66
N GLY A 50 -11.63 12.37 -12.44
CA GLY A 50 -12.86 12.37 -13.23
C GLY A 50 -13.94 11.39 -12.77
N ASP A 51 -13.67 10.52 -11.80
CA ASP A 51 -14.64 9.56 -11.30
C ASP A 51 -15.18 9.91 -9.91
N SER A 52 -16.41 9.48 -9.65
CA SER A 52 -17.09 9.77 -8.39
C SER A 52 -16.93 8.68 -7.33
N TYR A 53 -16.42 7.51 -7.71
CA TYR A 53 -16.23 6.42 -6.76
C TYR A 53 -14.94 6.57 -5.92
N ILE A 54 -14.96 5.99 -4.76
CA ILE A 54 -13.81 6.03 -3.84
C ILE A 54 -12.88 4.87 -4.16
N VAL A 55 -11.60 5.21 -4.32
CA VAL A 55 -10.50 4.25 -4.38
C VAL A 55 -9.92 4.08 -2.99
N THR A 56 -9.78 2.85 -2.56
CA THR A 56 -9.07 2.51 -1.31
C THR A 56 -7.94 1.55 -1.64
N ILE A 57 -6.74 1.86 -1.17
CA ILE A 57 -5.56 1.00 -1.32
C ILE A 57 -4.92 0.81 0.05
N CYS A 58 -4.64 -0.41 0.41
CA CYS A 58 -3.94 -0.76 1.63
C CYS A 58 -2.64 -1.49 1.33
N PHE A 59 -1.54 -0.98 1.87
CA PHE A 59 -0.22 -1.59 1.76
C PHE A 59 0.22 -2.13 3.12
N ASN A 60 0.51 -3.41 3.17
CA ASN A 60 1.07 -4.07 4.36
C ASN A 60 2.60 -4.10 4.31
N ALA A 61 3.24 -4.10 5.47
CA ALA A 61 4.69 -4.11 5.57
C ALA A 61 5.35 -5.40 5.04
N ASN A 62 4.59 -6.47 4.89
CA ASN A 62 5.06 -7.75 4.33
C ASN A 62 4.97 -7.83 2.80
N ASN A 63 4.81 -6.70 2.12
CA ASN A 63 4.67 -6.60 0.67
C ASN A 63 3.38 -7.23 0.11
N THR A 64 2.37 -7.38 0.95
CA THR A 64 1.00 -7.70 0.53
C THR A 64 0.11 -6.48 0.65
N GLY A 65 -1.06 -6.53 0.07
CA GLY A 65 -2.04 -5.47 0.19
C GLY A 65 -3.35 -5.83 -0.47
N TRP A 66 -4.24 -4.89 -0.48
CA TRP A 66 -5.50 -5.00 -1.18
C TRP A 66 -5.96 -3.62 -1.67
N ASP A 67 -6.76 -3.62 -2.69
CA ASP A 67 -7.40 -2.41 -3.19
C ASP A 67 -8.88 -2.61 -3.45
N ASN A 68 -9.58 -1.49 -3.62
CA ASN A 68 -10.97 -1.44 -4.03
C ASN A 68 -11.16 -0.17 -4.87
N TRP A 69 -11.47 -0.37 -6.13
CA TRP A 69 -11.66 0.69 -7.11
C TRP A 69 -13.15 0.95 -7.38
N GLY A 70 -13.94 1.09 -6.30
CA GLY A 70 -15.37 1.36 -6.41
C GLY A 70 -16.22 0.11 -6.61
N GLY A 71 -15.67 -1.06 -6.43
CA GLY A 71 -16.35 -2.33 -6.65
C GLY A 71 -15.85 -3.42 -5.70
N GLU A 72 -15.25 -4.44 -6.25
CA GLU A 72 -14.74 -5.57 -5.49
C GLU A 72 -13.35 -5.28 -4.92
N LYS A 73 -13.07 -5.92 -3.78
CA LYS A 73 -11.76 -5.91 -3.16
C LYS A 73 -10.87 -6.93 -3.86
N GLU A 74 -9.71 -6.49 -4.31
CA GLU A 74 -8.68 -7.35 -4.89
C GLU A 74 -7.44 -7.37 -4.02
N GLU A 75 -6.81 -8.52 -3.90
CA GLU A 75 -5.55 -8.68 -3.18
C GLU A 75 -4.38 -8.64 -4.15
N PHE A 76 -3.27 -8.07 -3.70
CA PHE A 76 -2.05 -7.97 -4.50
C PHE A 76 -0.80 -8.16 -3.63
N THR A 77 0.31 -8.40 -4.28
CA THR A 77 1.63 -8.14 -3.72
C THR A 77 2.21 -6.89 -4.37
N TRP A 78 3.14 -6.24 -3.71
CA TRP A 78 3.71 -5.00 -4.22
C TRP A 78 5.19 -4.88 -3.91
N TYR A 79 5.88 -4.11 -4.72
CA TYR A 79 7.25 -3.68 -4.48
C TYR A 79 7.52 -2.34 -5.15
N THR A 80 8.65 -1.74 -4.80
CA THR A 80 9.09 -0.48 -5.41
C THR A 80 10.46 -0.62 -6.04
N GLU A 81 10.67 0.08 -7.14
CA GLU A 81 11.96 0.28 -7.79
C GLU A 81 12.17 1.78 -8.01
N GLY A 82 12.98 2.42 -7.17
CA GLY A 82 13.11 3.87 -7.22
C GLY A 82 11.76 4.54 -6.94
N ASN A 83 11.26 5.32 -7.89
CA ASN A 83 9.95 5.98 -7.82
C ASN A 83 8.82 5.19 -8.50
N LYS A 84 9.10 3.97 -8.93
CA LYS A 84 8.11 3.08 -9.52
C LYS A 84 7.48 2.20 -8.45
N LEU A 85 6.16 2.14 -8.43
CA LEU A 85 5.36 1.25 -7.60
C LEU A 85 4.74 0.18 -8.49
N VAL A 86 4.94 -1.08 -8.14
CA VAL A 86 4.47 -2.22 -8.91
C VAL A 86 3.47 -3.03 -8.09
N PHE A 87 2.29 -3.23 -8.66
CA PHE A 87 1.24 -4.11 -8.14
C PHE A 87 1.25 -5.41 -8.92
N VAL A 88 1.22 -6.54 -8.23
CA VAL A 88 1.14 -7.86 -8.84
C VAL A 88 -0.11 -8.55 -8.34
N TYR A 89 -1.07 -8.74 -9.24
CA TYR A 89 -2.35 -9.40 -8.95
C TYR A 89 -2.26 -10.87 -9.34
N PRO A 90 -2.60 -11.80 -8.44
CA PRO A 90 -2.70 -13.20 -8.80
C PRO A 90 -3.95 -13.44 -9.65
N GLU A 91 -3.80 -14.01 -10.84
CA GLU A 91 -4.93 -14.47 -11.63
C GLU A 91 -5.32 -15.90 -11.25
N GLU A 92 -6.60 -16.10 -10.94
CA GLU A 92 -7.09 -17.39 -10.45
C GLU A 92 -7.05 -18.50 -11.51
N ASP A 93 -7.15 -18.15 -12.79
CA ASP A 93 -7.32 -19.12 -13.88
C ASP A 93 -6.07 -19.33 -14.75
N HIS A 94 -5.04 -18.53 -14.58
CA HIS A 94 -3.85 -18.59 -15.40
C HIS A 94 -2.58 -18.52 -14.53
N ALA A 95 -1.54 -19.18 -15.01
CA ALA A 95 -0.22 -19.08 -14.40
C ALA A 95 0.44 -17.68 -14.60
N ASP A 96 -0.29 -16.78 -15.20
CA ASP A 96 0.13 -15.42 -15.45
C ASP A 96 -0.33 -14.49 -14.31
N TYR A 97 0.44 -13.47 -14.05
CA TYR A 97 0.13 -12.43 -13.12
C TYR A 97 -0.20 -11.16 -13.89
N ASP A 98 -1.23 -10.46 -13.46
CA ASP A 98 -1.46 -9.12 -13.96
C ASP A 98 -0.57 -8.14 -13.19
N VAL A 99 0.11 -7.26 -13.90
CA VAL A 99 1.09 -6.35 -13.31
C VAL A 99 0.76 -4.93 -13.71
N ASP A 100 0.46 -4.10 -12.72
CA ASP A 100 0.26 -2.67 -12.89
C ASP A 100 1.45 -1.90 -12.34
N GLU A 101 1.92 -0.94 -13.09
CA GLU A 101 3.06 -0.10 -12.73
C GLU A 101 2.67 1.37 -12.73
N TYR A 102 3.03 2.06 -11.65
CA TYR A 102 2.80 3.50 -11.49
C TYR A 102 4.09 4.20 -11.06
N ILE A 103 4.22 5.45 -11.43
CA ILE A 103 5.15 6.34 -10.75
C ILE A 103 4.44 6.89 -9.52
N TYR A 104 5.08 6.85 -8.37
CA TYR A 104 4.47 7.33 -7.14
C TYR A 104 5.27 8.45 -6.50
N LYS A 105 4.56 9.31 -5.79
CA LYS A 105 5.12 10.36 -4.97
C LYS A 105 4.31 10.50 -3.69
N ILE A 106 4.99 10.61 -2.57
CA ILE A 106 4.35 10.91 -1.29
C ILE A 106 4.72 12.32 -0.88
N ALA A 107 3.72 13.13 -0.58
CA ALA A 107 3.88 14.47 -0.06
C ALA A 107 2.98 14.63 1.18
N GLY A 108 3.59 14.67 2.36
CA GLY A 108 2.85 14.68 3.63
C GLY A 108 2.01 13.41 3.80
N ASN A 109 0.70 13.57 3.89
CA ASN A 109 -0.26 12.47 4.02
C ASN A 109 -0.97 12.15 2.69
N GLN A 110 -0.43 12.60 1.56
CA GLN A 110 -0.98 12.34 0.24
C GLN A 110 -0.07 11.47 -0.60
N LEU A 111 -0.68 10.53 -1.31
CA LEU A 111 -0.04 9.65 -2.28
C LEU A 111 -0.55 10.04 -3.67
N TYR A 112 0.39 10.34 -4.55
CA TYR A 112 0.14 10.64 -5.95
C TYR A 112 0.57 9.44 -6.79
N LEU A 113 -0.34 8.93 -7.60
CA LEU A 113 -0.09 7.86 -8.56
C LEU A 113 -0.20 8.42 -9.98
N TYR A 114 0.85 8.18 -10.75
CA TYR A 114 0.92 8.60 -12.15
C TYR A 114 1.02 7.38 -13.04
N ASP A 115 0.15 7.30 -14.02
CA ASP A 115 0.36 6.41 -15.15
C ASP A 115 1.54 6.92 -15.99
N PHE A 116 2.24 6.03 -16.64
CA PHE A 116 3.33 6.44 -17.49
C PHE A 116 3.38 5.60 -18.77
N ASP A 117 3.68 6.29 -19.86
CA ASP A 117 3.93 5.65 -21.14
C ASP A 117 5.41 5.25 -21.23
N SER A 118 5.68 3.95 -21.27
CA SER A 118 7.05 3.43 -21.34
C SER A 118 7.78 3.78 -22.65
N GLN A 119 7.04 4.14 -23.70
CA GLN A 119 7.60 4.51 -25.00
C GLN A 119 7.97 5.98 -25.08
N THR A 120 7.13 6.86 -24.53
CA THR A 120 7.33 8.31 -24.59
C THR A 120 7.90 8.89 -23.29
N GLY A 121 7.75 8.20 -22.18
CA GLY A 121 8.11 8.67 -20.84
C GLY A 121 7.13 9.70 -20.28
N GLU A 122 6.01 9.94 -20.95
CA GLU A 122 4.98 10.85 -20.44
C GLU A 122 4.32 10.28 -19.20
N GLN A 123 4.03 11.14 -18.22
CA GLN A 123 3.36 10.81 -16.98
C GLN A 123 2.04 11.55 -16.90
N GLU A 124 0.99 10.84 -16.52
CA GLU A 124 -0.34 11.40 -16.30
C GLU A 124 -0.81 11.07 -14.89
N LEU A 125 -1.28 12.08 -14.17
CA LEU A 125 -1.79 11.89 -12.82
C LEU A 125 -3.11 11.14 -12.87
N GLU A 126 -3.15 9.96 -12.26
CA GLU A 126 -4.38 9.15 -12.16
C GLU A 126 -5.09 9.32 -10.83
N ASN A 127 -4.36 9.26 -9.72
CA ASN A 127 -4.96 9.26 -8.39
C ASN A 127 -4.24 10.17 -7.44
N VAL A 128 -5.00 10.82 -6.59
CA VAL A 128 -4.52 11.47 -5.38
C VAL A 128 -5.24 10.85 -4.19
N LEU A 129 -4.50 10.17 -3.36
CA LEU A 129 -5.03 9.44 -2.21
C LEU A 129 -4.52 10.07 -0.93
N THR A 130 -5.34 10.03 0.12
CA THR A 130 -4.99 10.57 1.43
C THR A 130 -4.86 9.43 2.43
N ARG A 131 -3.82 9.50 3.25
CA ARG A 131 -3.58 8.54 4.33
C ARG A 131 -4.72 8.58 5.36
N GLN A 132 -5.20 7.43 5.73
CA GLN A 132 -6.25 7.26 6.72
C GLN A 132 -5.70 7.07 8.13
#